data_32bfa768268f0c390e594a17f15d28ce
#
_entry.id   32bfa768268f0c390e594a17f15d28ce
#
_cell.length_a   1.000
_cell.length_b   1.000
_cell.length_c   1.000
_cell.angle_alpha   90.00
_cell.angle_beta   90.00
_cell.angle_gamma   90.00
#
_symmetry.space_group_name_H-M   'P 1'
#
loop_
_entity.id
_entity.type
_entity.pdbx_description
1 polymer ?
#
loop_
_entity_poly.entity_id
_entity_poly.type
_entity_poly.pdbx_seq_one_letter_code
_entity_poly.pdbx_strand_id
1 'polypeptide(L)'
;MKITVCLFLLLTSALLFSQPKLVSWNIENLGKSKSNTEIAFMAATLKDFDIIAIQEVVAGYGGAQAVARLAEELNRKGSKWNYTISDPTSSSAYKKERYAYLWKTIKVTKIGKAWLEKKYHLEIEREPYYCTFQYENKKFTVVNFHAITKNRQPETEIKYFKFLPDQHSDLNLIFVGDFNCPQSHTVFNPLKKLGYQSVFIGQKTSLKQQCKNGKCLASEFDNIFYQSTTIKVINSGVMHFYKNFNSLKEARSISDHIPIWFQFSLN
;
A
#
# COMPACT_ATOMS: atom_id res chain seq x y z
N MET A 1 46.79 19.65 45.97
CA MET A 1 46.69 18.99 44.63
C MET A 1 45.26 18.49 44.47
N LYS A 2 44.41 19.24 43.73
CA LYS A 2 42.99 18.87 43.53
C LYS A 2 42.92 18.12 42.19
N ILE A 3 42.53 16.84 42.22
CA ILE A 3 42.31 16.03 41.06
C ILE A 3 40.87 16.27 40.56
N THR A 4 40.73 16.97 39.44
CA THR A 4 39.46 17.17 38.75
C THR A 4 39.19 15.94 37.88
N VAL A 5 38.23 15.09 38.28
CA VAL A 5 37.76 13.98 37.50
C VAL A 5 36.75 14.49 36.49
N CYS A 6 37.15 14.59 35.21
CA CYS A 6 36.21 14.84 34.09
C CYS A 6 35.44 13.56 33.75
N LEU A 7 34.16 13.50 34.12
CA LEU A 7 33.26 12.44 33.75
C LEU A 7 32.79 12.67 32.30
N PHE A 8 33.37 11.95 31.36
CA PHE A 8 32.90 11.92 29.94
C PHE A 8 31.60 11.07 29.87
N LEU A 9 30.47 11.74 29.87
CA LEU A 9 29.19 11.11 29.52
C LEU A 9 29.16 10.83 28.01
N LEU A 10 29.48 9.62 27.64
CA LEU A 10 29.21 9.09 26.30
C LEU A 10 27.69 8.95 26.14
N LEU A 11 27.04 9.98 25.61
CA LEU A 11 25.69 9.90 25.07
C LEU A 11 25.70 8.99 23.81
N THR A 12 25.56 7.69 23.99
CA THR A 12 25.19 6.80 22.91
C THR A 12 23.75 7.14 22.52
N SER A 13 23.58 8.02 21.54
CA SER A 13 22.31 8.18 20.86
C SER A 13 22.00 6.85 20.15
N ALA A 14 21.29 5.95 20.85
CA ALA A 14 20.63 4.84 20.17
C ALA A 14 19.69 5.48 19.15
N LEU A 15 20.07 5.45 17.89
CA LEU A 15 19.16 5.73 16.78
C LEU A 15 18.04 4.70 16.89
N LEU A 16 16.98 5.06 17.58
CA LEU A 16 15.74 4.29 17.59
C LEU A 16 15.20 4.31 16.16
N PHE A 17 15.66 3.38 15.33
CA PHE A 17 15.10 3.18 14.01
C PHE A 17 13.64 2.77 14.21
N SER A 18 12.75 3.73 14.01
CA SER A 18 11.32 3.46 14.01
C SER A 18 11.00 2.41 12.96
N GLN A 19 10.27 1.36 13.34
CA GLN A 19 9.87 0.26 12.46
C GLN A 19 9.12 0.76 11.22
N PRO A 20 9.25 0.11 10.05
CA PRO A 20 8.72 0.59 8.80
C PRO A 20 7.19 0.70 8.83
N LYS A 21 6.68 1.76 8.21
CA LYS A 21 5.27 2.03 7.99
C LYS A 21 4.93 1.87 6.52
N LEU A 22 4.02 0.97 6.20
CA LEU A 22 3.51 0.79 4.85
C LEU A 22 2.07 1.29 4.79
N VAL A 23 1.76 2.08 3.76
CA VAL A 23 0.41 2.53 3.41
C VAL A 23 0.01 1.99 2.04
N SER A 24 -1.24 1.56 1.92
CA SER A 24 -1.88 1.19 0.65
C SER A 24 -3.02 2.15 0.36
N TRP A 25 -3.12 2.61 -0.88
CA TRP A 25 -4.18 3.50 -1.29
C TRP A 25 -4.57 3.28 -2.76
N ASN A 26 -5.82 2.89 -2.98
CA ASN A 26 -6.42 3.01 -4.29
C ASN A 26 -6.69 4.50 -4.55
N ILE A 27 -5.91 5.11 -5.46
CA ILE A 27 -6.06 6.51 -5.85
C ILE A 27 -6.81 6.54 -7.19
N GLU A 28 -8.12 6.55 -7.11
CA GLU A 28 -9.03 6.50 -8.27
C GLU A 28 -8.48 7.28 -9.46
N ASN A 29 -8.11 6.56 -10.54
CA ASN A 29 -7.61 7.13 -11.79
C ASN A 29 -6.41 8.08 -11.63
N LEU A 30 -5.36 7.68 -10.90
CA LEU A 30 -4.13 8.46 -10.76
C LEU A 30 -3.48 8.69 -12.12
N GLY A 31 -3.69 9.86 -12.69
CA GLY A 31 -3.27 10.20 -14.04
C GLY A 31 -3.25 11.70 -14.32
N LYS A 32 -3.38 12.06 -15.59
CA LYS A 32 -3.35 13.46 -16.05
C LYS A 32 -4.49 14.31 -15.47
N SER A 33 -5.62 13.70 -15.11
CA SER A 33 -6.77 14.40 -14.54
C SER A 33 -6.50 14.93 -13.12
N LYS A 34 -5.54 14.37 -12.38
CA LYS A 34 -5.19 14.86 -11.05
C LYS A 34 -4.39 16.18 -11.15
N SER A 35 -4.94 17.22 -10.58
CA SER A 35 -4.31 18.56 -10.54
C SER A 35 -3.06 18.58 -9.64
N ASN A 36 -2.27 19.65 -9.73
CA ASN A 36 -1.11 19.84 -8.85
C ASN A 36 -1.53 19.97 -7.38
N THR A 37 -2.67 20.61 -7.11
CA THR A 37 -3.22 20.75 -5.75
C THR A 37 -3.60 19.38 -5.16
N GLU A 38 -4.25 18.52 -5.95
CA GLU A 38 -4.60 17.18 -5.52
C GLU A 38 -3.35 16.32 -5.27
N ILE A 39 -2.34 16.39 -6.16
CA ILE A 39 -1.05 15.69 -5.95
C ILE A 39 -0.34 16.21 -4.69
N ALA A 40 -0.33 17.52 -4.44
CA ALA A 40 0.27 18.10 -3.23
C ALA A 40 -0.48 17.65 -1.96
N PHE A 41 -1.81 17.54 -2.02
CA PHE A 41 -2.63 17.00 -0.94
C PHE A 41 -2.31 15.51 -0.67
N MET A 42 -2.22 14.69 -1.72
CA MET A 42 -1.81 13.28 -1.61
C MET A 42 -0.43 13.16 -0.95
N ALA A 43 0.54 13.96 -1.40
CA ALA A 43 1.88 13.96 -0.82
C ALA A 43 1.88 14.39 0.66
N ALA A 44 1.06 15.38 1.03
CA ALA A 44 0.91 15.80 2.43
C ALA A 44 0.30 14.67 3.30
N THR A 45 -0.64 13.92 2.75
CA THR A 45 -1.29 12.78 3.39
C THR A 45 -0.33 11.61 3.58
N LEU A 46 0.59 11.39 2.64
CA LEU A 46 1.44 10.20 2.58
C LEU A 46 2.86 10.37 3.15
N LYS A 47 3.34 11.59 3.38
CA LYS A 47 4.74 11.92 3.75
C LYS A 47 5.29 11.21 4.98
N ASP A 48 4.43 10.82 5.92
CA ASP A 48 4.82 10.22 7.21
C ASP A 48 4.94 8.68 7.16
N PHE A 49 4.67 8.07 6.00
CA PHE A 49 4.89 6.65 5.73
C PHE A 49 6.28 6.42 5.12
N ASP A 50 6.72 5.15 5.10
CA ASP A 50 8.04 4.78 4.59
C ASP A 50 7.94 4.06 3.24
N ILE A 51 6.82 3.33 3.03
CA ILE A 51 6.49 2.66 1.77
C ILE A 51 5.02 2.97 1.43
N ILE A 52 4.77 3.29 0.18
CA ILE A 52 3.44 3.59 -0.37
C ILE A 52 3.17 2.61 -1.50
N ALA A 53 2.06 1.87 -1.43
CA ALA A 53 1.54 1.02 -2.49
C ALA A 53 0.29 1.69 -3.08
N ILE A 54 0.28 1.92 -4.39
CA ILE A 54 -0.81 2.63 -5.09
C ILE A 54 -1.45 1.70 -6.11
N GLN A 55 -2.77 1.67 -6.16
CA GLN A 55 -3.61 1.04 -7.16
C GLN A 55 -4.25 2.13 -8.04
N GLU A 56 -4.77 1.74 -9.20
CA GLU A 56 -5.43 2.61 -10.19
C GLU A 56 -4.54 3.72 -10.76
N VAL A 57 -3.27 3.45 -10.94
CA VAL A 57 -2.45 4.31 -11.79
C VAL A 57 -2.89 4.10 -13.24
N VAL A 58 -3.25 5.18 -13.94
CA VAL A 58 -3.71 5.12 -15.34
C VAL A 58 -2.66 4.44 -16.22
N ALA A 59 -3.09 3.46 -17.04
CA ALA A 59 -2.20 2.67 -17.88
C ALA A 59 -1.41 3.49 -18.90
N GLY A 60 -2.01 4.56 -19.40
CA GLY A 60 -1.41 5.48 -20.37
C GLY A 60 -0.29 6.36 -19.77
N TYR A 61 0.28 7.18 -20.63
CA TYR A 61 1.41 8.06 -20.32
C TYR A 61 1.16 8.99 -19.10
N GLY A 62 -0.07 9.49 -18.93
CA GLY A 62 -0.44 10.37 -17.81
C GLY A 62 -0.32 9.73 -16.43
N GLY A 63 -0.43 8.38 -16.33
CA GLY A 63 -0.27 7.67 -15.05
C GLY A 63 1.18 7.72 -14.55
N ALA A 64 2.14 7.38 -15.40
CA ALA A 64 3.55 7.45 -15.05
C ALA A 64 3.98 8.87 -14.65
N GLN A 65 3.48 9.89 -15.36
CA GLN A 65 3.73 11.30 -15.02
C GLN A 65 3.12 11.68 -13.66
N ALA A 66 1.91 11.22 -13.34
CA ALA A 66 1.27 11.52 -12.07
C ALA A 66 2.05 10.93 -10.89
N VAL A 67 2.57 9.70 -11.03
CA VAL A 67 3.44 9.08 -10.01
C VAL A 67 4.74 9.87 -9.86
N ALA A 68 5.37 10.30 -10.95
CA ALA A 68 6.58 11.13 -10.90
C ALA A 68 6.32 12.45 -10.17
N ARG A 69 5.21 13.15 -10.48
CA ARG A 69 4.79 14.39 -9.79
C ARG A 69 4.56 14.14 -8.29
N LEU A 70 3.93 13.03 -7.93
CA LEU A 70 3.72 12.66 -6.52
C LEU A 70 5.07 12.43 -5.81
N ALA A 71 6.02 11.74 -6.45
CA ALA A 71 7.36 11.54 -5.91
C ALA A 71 8.11 12.87 -5.71
N GLU A 72 8.01 13.80 -6.64
CA GLU A 72 8.58 15.15 -6.51
C GLU A 72 7.98 15.91 -5.33
N GLU A 73 6.65 15.89 -5.17
CA GLU A 73 5.99 16.55 -4.04
C GLU A 73 6.39 15.92 -2.70
N LEU A 74 6.53 14.60 -2.64
CA LEU A 74 7.04 13.89 -1.45
C LEU A 74 8.49 14.29 -1.14
N ASN A 75 9.35 14.43 -2.17
CA ASN A 75 10.74 14.89 -2.00
C ASN A 75 10.81 16.30 -1.39
N ARG A 76 9.90 17.19 -1.77
CA ARG A 76 9.80 18.55 -1.21
C ARG A 76 9.40 18.58 0.27
N LYS A 77 8.95 17.44 0.83
CA LYS A 77 8.52 17.34 2.24
C LYS A 77 9.61 16.83 3.21
N GLY A 78 10.87 16.90 2.81
CA GLY A 78 12.01 16.71 3.71
C GLY A 78 12.57 15.29 3.79
N SER A 79 12.13 14.37 2.92
CA SER A 79 12.72 13.03 2.79
C SER A 79 12.99 12.72 1.32
N LYS A 80 14.06 11.95 1.05
CA LYS A 80 14.32 11.47 -0.31
C LYS A 80 13.49 10.24 -0.61
N TRP A 81 12.66 10.35 -1.65
CA TRP A 81 11.81 9.27 -2.14
C TRP A 81 12.28 8.77 -3.50
N ASN A 82 12.10 7.49 -3.72
CA ASN A 82 12.23 6.86 -5.03
C ASN A 82 10.92 6.14 -5.35
N TYR A 83 10.72 5.73 -6.60
CA TYR A 83 9.51 5.05 -7.02
C TYR A 83 9.77 4.02 -8.11
N THR A 84 8.82 3.11 -8.29
CA THR A 84 8.74 2.18 -9.42
C THR A 84 7.27 2.02 -9.83
N ILE A 85 7.05 1.82 -11.12
CA ILE A 85 5.73 1.68 -11.73
C ILE A 85 5.72 0.38 -12.50
N SER A 86 4.61 -0.37 -12.45
CA SER A 86 4.47 -1.59 -13.24
C SER A 86 4.31 -1.27 -14.74
N ASP A 87 4.52 -2.25 -15.58
CA ASP A 87 3.90 -2.26 -16.90
C ASP A 87 2.36 -2.21 -16.75
N PRO A 88 1.62 -1.82 -17.80
CA PRO A 88 0.16 -1.98 -17.79
C PRO A 88 -0.21 -3.45 -17.56
N THR A 89 -1.25 -3.69 -16.74
CA THR A 89 -1.79 -5.03 -16.55
C THR A 89 -2.28 -5.62 -17.89
N SER A 90 -2.36 -6.95 -18.00
CA SER A 90 -2.79 -7.62 -19.23
C SER A 90 -4.30 -7.59 -19.46
N SER A 91 -5.07 -6.95 -18.57
CA SER A 91 -6.51 -6.74 -18.68
C SER A 91 -6.95 -6.22 -20.06
N SER A 92 -8.25 -6.28 -20.36
CA SER A 92 -8.82 -5.68 -21.58
C SER A 92 -8.51 -4.18 -21.67
N ALA A 93 -8.51 -3.62 -22.88
CA ALA A 93 -8.03 -2.28 -23.21
C ALA A 93 -8.59 -1.16 -22.30
N TYR A 94 -9.85 -1.27 -21.87
CA TYR A 94 -10.52 -0.26 -21.03
C TYR A 94 -10.37 -0.49 -19.51
N LYS A 95 -9.67 -1.57 -19.11
CA LYS A 95 -9.51 -1.96 -17.71
C LYS A 95 -8.05 -2.06 -17.28
N LYS A 96 -7.15 -1.78 -18.21
CA LYS A 96 -5.72 -1.74 -17.93
C LYS A 96 -5.41 -0.62 -16.94
N GLU A 97 -4.66 -0.96 -15.94
CA GLU A 97 -4.08 -0.01 -15.00
C GLU A 97 -2.61 -0.35 -14.76
N ARG A 98 -1.95 0.47 -13.99
CA ARG A 98 -0.63 0.20 -13.45
C ARG A 98 -0.69 0.27 -11.93
N TYR A 99 0.29 -0.34 -11.31
CA TYR A 99 0.58 -0.17 -9.90
C TYR A 99 1.81 0.71 -9.72
N ALA A 100 1.92 1.36 -8.57
CA ALA A 100 3.13 2.04 -8.19
C ALA A 100 3.54 1.73 -6.75
N TYR A 101 4.85 1.77 -6.52
CA TYR A 101 5.43 1.88 -5.19
C TYR A 101 6.27 3.14 -5.11
N LEU A 102 6.18 3.83 -3.97
CA LEU A 102 7.10 4.89 -3.60
C LEU A 102 7.69 4.56 -2.22
N TRP A 103 8.95 4.90 -1.98
CA TRP A 103 9.58 4.59 -0.69
C TRP A 103 10.63 5.63 -0.31
N LYS A 104 10.80 5.84 1.01
CA LYS A 104 11.89 6.64 1.56
C LYS A 104 13.21 5.86 1.46
N THR A 105 14.16 6.39 0.69
CA THR A 105 15.45 5.71 0.45
C THR A 105 16.35 5.63 1.68
N ILE A 106 16.15 6.51 2.64
CA ILE A 106 16.84 6.46 3.94
C ILE A 106 16.29 5.35 4.87
N LYS A 107 15.08 4.86 4.58
CA LYS A 107 14.37 3.93 5.47
C LYS A 107 14.43 2.49 4.99
N VAL A 108 14.17 2.28 3.70
CA VAL A 108 14.16 0.97 3.09
C VAL A 108 14.90 0.99 1.74
N THR A 109 15.50 -0.14 1.40
CA THR A 109 16.14 -0.33 0.10
C THR A 109 15.31 -1.26 -0.76
N LYS A 110 14.99 -0.86 -1.98
CA LYS A 110 14.37 -1.75 -2.97
C LYS A 110 15.39 -2.75 -3.50
N ILE A 111 15.03 -4.03 -3.49
CA ILE A 111 15.91 -5.12 -3.93
C ILE A 111 15.42 -5.66 -5.28
N GLY A 112 16.33 -5.79 -6.23
CA GLY A 112 16.05 -6.37 -7.54
C GLY A 112 15.02 -5.58 -8.37
N LYS A 113 14.47 -6.24 -9.40
CA LYS A 113 13.43 -5.68 -10.26
C LYS A 113 12.04 -6.01 -9.66
N ALA A 114 11.14 -5.06 -9.65
CA ALA A 114 9.74 -5.32 -9.35
C ALA A 114 9.05 -5.96 -10.57
N TRP A 115 8.01 -6.80 -10.38
CA TRP A 115 7.41 -7.56 -11.47
C TRP A 115 5.90 -7.77 -11.26
N LEU A 116 5.16 -7.93 -12.36
CA LEU A 116 3.77 -8.41 -12.36
C LEU A 116 3.74 -9.94 -12.30
N GLU A 117 2.71 -10.50 -11.67
CA GLU A 117 2.47 -11.94 -11.61
C GLU A 117 2.35 -12.51 -13.05
N LYS A 118 3.07 -13.61 -13.32
CA LYS A 118 3.12 -14.19 -14.66
C LYS A 118 2.34 -15.48 -14.78
N LYS A 119 2.28 -16.29 -13.73
CA LYS A 119 1.69 -17.62 -13.77
C LYS A 119 0.16 -17.55 -13.86
N TYR A 120 -0.45 -16.64 -13.12
CA TYR A 120 -1.91 -16.50 -13.03
C TYR A 120 -2.45 -15.28 -13.79
N HIS A 121 -1.73 -14.79 -14.80
CA HIS A 121 -2.12 -13.61 -15.58
C HIS A 121 -3.40 -13.79 -16.44
N LEU A 122 -3.81 -15.03 -16.67
CA LEU A 122 -5.08 -15.33 -17.37
C LEU A 122 -6.27 -15.46 -16.42
N GLU A 123 -5.99 -15.78 -15.16
CA GLU A 123 -7.00 -15.99 -14.11
C GLU A 123 -7.23 -14.75 -13.25
N ILE A 124 -6.26 -13.84 -13.21
CA ILE A 124 -6.31 -12.58 -12.47
C ILE A 124 -6.23 -11.45 -13.49
N GLU A 125 -7.32 -10.72 -13.68
CA GLU A 125 -7.45 -9.70 -14.74
C GLU A 125 -6.44 -8.55 -14.57
N ARG A 126 -6.12 -8.20 -13.32
CA ARG A 126 -5.09 -7.20 -12.98
C ARG A 126 -4.04 -7.87 -12.12
N GLU A 127 -3.02 -8.43 -12.78
CA GLU A 127 -1.98 -9.21 -12.13
C GLU A 127 -1.35 -8.44 -10.95
N PRO A 128 -1.19 -9.08 -9.77
CA PRO A 128 -0.52 -8.44 -8.65
C PRO A 128 0.91 -7.98 -9.00
N TYR A 129 1.32 -6.84 -8.45
CA TYR A 129 2.64 -6.27 -8.63
C TYR A 129 3.50 -6.47 -7.40
N TYR A 130 4.63 -7.14 -7.58
CA TYR A 130 5.57 -7.51 -6.53
C TYR A 130 6.73 -6.52 -6.47
N CYS A 131 7.10 -6.11 -5.26
CA CYS A 131 8.31 -5.34 -5.02
C CYS A 131 8.97 -5.79 -3.72
N THR A 132 10.22 -6.24 -3.81
CA THR A 132 11.00 -6.63 -2.64
C THR A 132 11.72 -5.42 -2.06
N PHE A 133 11.57 -5.26 -0.75
CA PHE A 133 12.26 -4.26 0.05
C PHE A 133 13.15 -4.94 1.10
N GLN A 134 14.16 -4.22 1.53
CA GLN A 134 14.99 -4.57 2.66
C GLN A 134 14.92 -3.44 3.70
N TYR A 135 14.64 -3.82 4.93
CA TYR A 135 14.76 -2.97 6.11
C TYR A 135 15.79 -3.60 7.05
N GLU A 136 16.83 -2.86 7.38
CA GLU A 136 18.01 -3.43 8.04
C GLU A 136 18.56 -4.61 7.21
N ASN A 137 18.68 -5.80 7.83
CA ASN A 137 19.17 -7.00 7.14
C ASN A 137 18.05 -7.97 6.74
N LYS A 138 16.79 -7.60 6.89
CA LYS A 138 15.62 -8.46 6.62
C LYS A 138 14.89 -8.02 5.36
N LYS A 139 14.54 -9.00 4.51
CA LYS A 139 13.81 -8.77 3.27
C LYS A 139 12.34 -9.13 3.42
N PHE A 140 11.49 -8.39 2.73
CA PHE A 140 10.08 -8.69 2.58
C PHE A 140 9.60 -8.22 1.20
N THR A 141 8.56 -8.84 0.69
CA THR A 141 8.01 -8.52 -0.63
C THR A 141 6.57 -8.05 -0.48
N VAL A 142 6.32 -6.82 -0.88
CA VAL A 142 4.97 -6.26 -0.93
C VAL A 142 4.33 -6.66 -2.26
N VAL A 143 3.12 -7.23 -2.19
CA VAL A 143 2.31 -7.69 -3.31
C VAL A 143 1.10 -6.77 -3.40
N ASN A 144 1.14 -5.84 -4.34
CA ASN A 144 0.12 -4.83 -4.56
C ASN A 144 -0.96 -5.37 -5.50
N PHE A 145 -2.22 -5.30 -5.09
CA PHE A 145 -3.33 -5.92 -5.80
C PHE A 145 -4.55 -5.02 -5.88
N HIS A 146 -5.24 -5.09 -7.01
CA HIS A 146 -6.56 -4.50 -7.20
C HIS A 146 -7.45 -5.52 -7.92
N ALA A 147 -8.38 -6.11 -7.19
CA ALA A 147 -9.31 -7.11 -7.71
C ALA A 147 -10.36 -6.50 -8.65
N ILE A 148 -10.96 -7.31 -9.49
CA ILE A 148 -12.17 -6.92 -10.21
C ILE A 148 -13.25 -6.47 -9.22
N THR A 149 -14.16 -5.63 -9.70
CA THR A 149 -15.21 -5.04 -8.86
C THR A 149 -16.13 -6.10 -8.24
N LYS A 150 -16.73 -5.81 -7.10
CA LYS A 150 -17.61 -6.72 -6.36
C LYS A 150 -18.68 -7.39 -7.25
N ASN A 151 -19.27 -6.65 -8.19
CA ASN A 151 -20.32 -7.18 -9.07
C ASN A 151 -19.79 -8.20 -10.10
N ARG A 152 -18.47 -8.31 -10.24
CA ARG A 152 -17.79 -9.27 -11.13
C ARG A 152 -17.19 -10.45 -10.37
N GLN A 153 -17.53 -10.62 -9.09
CA GLN A 153 -17.12 -11.74 -8.24
C GLN A 153 -15.59 -11.82 -8.05
N PRO A 154 -14.98 -10.86 -7.31
CA PRO A 154 -13.53 -10.81 -7.08
C PRO A 154 -12.96 -12.07 -6.43
N GLU A 155 -13.79 -12.89 -5.76
CA GLU A 155 -13.42 -14.19 -5.23
C GLU A 155 -12.93 -15.15 -6.30
N THR A 156 -13.29 -14.97 -7.57
CA THR A 156 -12.80 -15.79 -8.70
C THR A 156 -11.32 -15.58 -8.97
N GLU A 157 -10.78 -14.40 -8.65
CA GLU A 157 -9.36 -14.07 -8.71
C GLU A 157 -8.64 -14.36 -7.39
N ILE A 158 -9.23 -13.92 -6.27
CA ILE A 158 -8.64 -14.06 -4.93
C ILE A 158 -8.36 -15.51 -4.55
N LYS A 159 -9.14 -16.48 -5.08
CA LYS A 159 -8.92 -17.91 -4.84
C LYS A 159 -7.52 -18.40 -5.23
N TYR A 160 -6.82 -17.69 -6.12
CA TYR A 160 -5.45 -18.03 -6.54
C TYR A 160 -4.38 -17.57 -5.54
N PHE A 161 -4.70 -16.64 -4.64
CA PHE A 161 -3.75 -16.13 -3.64
C PHE A 161 -3.19 -17.21 -2.71
N LYS A 162 -3.93 -18.30 -2.47
CA LYS A 162 -3.46 -19.47 -1.70
C LYS A 162 -2.25 -20.18 -2.29
N PHE A 163 -2.00 -19.99 -3.60
CA PHE A 163 -0.88 -20.64 -4.30
C PHE A 163 0.38 -19.75 -4.37
N LEU A 164 0.25 -18.44 -4.15
CA LEU A 164 1.35 -17.49 -4.29
C LEU A 164 2.45 -17.69 -3.22
N PRO A 165 2.15 -18.04 -1.95
CA PRO A 165 3.17 -18.34 -0.97
C PRO A 165 4.05 -19.55 -1.34
N ASP A 166 3.47 -20.61 -1.88
CA ASP A 166 4.22 -21.79 -2.31
C ASP A 166 5.05 -21.49 -3.58
N GLN A 167 4.49 -20.71 -4.51
CA GLN A 167 5.18 -20.28 -5.73
C GLN A 167 6.40 -19.41 -5.42
N HIS A 168 6.39 -18.68 -4.31
CA HIS A 168 7.41 -17.74 -3.87
C HIS A 168 7.85 -18.06 -2.43
N SER A 169 8.17 -19.33 -2.17
CA SER A 169 8.48 -19.84 -0.81
C SER A 169 9.72 -19.23 -0.17
N ASP A 170 10.59 -18.62 -0.97
CA ASP A 170 11.78 -17.88 -0.55
C ASP A 170 11.47 -16.43 -0.15
N LEU A 171 10.24 -15.95 -0.37
CA LEU A 171 9.84 -14.57 -0.13
C LEU A 171 8.90 -14.45 1.09
N ASN A 172 9.15 -13.43 1.91
CA ASN A 172 8.22 -13.03 2.97
C ASN A 172 7.17 -12.06 2.37
N LEU A 173 6.00 -12.59 2.01
CA LEU A 173 4.98 -11.87 1.27
C LEU A 173 4.05 -11.06 2.20
N ILE A 174 3.77 -9.82 1.81
CA ILE A 174 2.74 -8.95 2.39
C ILE A 174 1.78 -8.57 1.25
N PHE A 175 0.55 -9.06 1.29
CA PHE A 175 -0.46 -8.70 0.30
C PHE A 175 -1.18 -7.43 0.74
N VAL A 176 -1.26 -6.44 -0.14
CA VAL A 176 -1.90 -5.15 0.15
C VAL A 176 -2.75 -4.70 -1.04
N GLY A 177 -3.79 -3.93 -0.79
CA GLY A 177 -4.54 -3.28 -1.85
C GLY A 177 -6.04 -3.38 -1.69
N ASP A 178 -6.72 -3.14 -2.80
CA ASP A 178 -8.17 -3.19 -2.93
C ASP A 178 -8.60 -4.58 -3.42
N PHE A 179 -9.10 -5.39 -2.49
CA PHE A 179 -9.59 -6.73 -2.80
C PHE A 179 -11.04 -6.74 -3.29
N ASN A 180 -11.75 -5.61 -3.26
CA ASN A 180 -13.18 -5.53 -3.60
C ASN A 180 -14.05 -6.58 -2.89
N CYS A 181 -13.53 -7.21 -1.84
CA CYS A 181 -14.07 -8.35 -1.10
C CYS A 181 -13.73 -8.21 0.39
N PRO A 182 -14.71 -8.32 1.30
CA PRO A 182 -14.41 -8.25 2.73
C PRO A 182 -13.57 -9.45 3.17
N GLN A 183 -12.62 -9.23 4.08
CA GLN A 183 -11.72 -10.28 4.57
C GLN A 183 -12.45 -11.45 5.29
N SER A 184 -13.70 -11.25 5.68
CA SER A 184 -14.56 -12.31 6.26
C SER A 184 -15.06 -13.31 5.22
N HIS A 185 -14.96 -13.01 3.92
CA HIS A 185 -15.37 -13.91 2.84
C HIS A 185 -14.54 -15.20 2.86
N THR A 186 -15.21 -16.35 2.63
CA THR A 186 -14.60 -17.68 2.71
C THR A 186 -13.45 -17.92 1.73
N VAL A 187 -13.36 -17.14 0.66
CA VAL A 187 -12.26 -17.20 -0.32
C VAL A 187 -10.88 -16.98 0.31
N PHE A 188 -10.80 -16.24 1.42
CA PHE A 188 -9.55 -16.03 2.17
C PHE A 188 -9.19 -17.17 3.13
N ASN A 189 -10.11 -18.10 3.40
CA ASN A 189 -9.84 -19.19 4.37
C ASN A 189 -8.63 -20.04 3.99
N PRO A 190 -8.39 -20.42 2.72
CA PRO A 190 -7.18 -21.15 2.36
C PRO A 190 -5.89 -20.36 2.64
N LEU A 191 -5.85 -19.06 2.34
CA LEU A 191 -4.71 -18.18 2.64
C LEU A 191 -4.50 -18.07 4.16
N LYS A 192 -5.57 -17.92 4.94
CA LYS A 192 -5.52 -17.88 6.41
C LYS A 192 -5.02 -19.20 7.01
N LYS A 193 -5.37 -20.36 6.42
CA LYS A 193 -4.85 -21.67 6.83
C LYS A 193 -3.33 -21.82 6.63
N LEU A 194 -2.75 -21.04 5.71
CA LEU A 194 -1.29 -20.94 5.54
C LEU A 194 -0.63 -19.99 6.55
N GLY A 195 -1.36 -19.46 7.55
CA GLY A 195 -0.84 -18.60 8.60
C GLY A 195 -0.93 -17.10 8.30
N TYR A 196 -1.56 -16.70 7.19
CA TYR A 196 -1.78 -15.29 6.89
C TYR A 196 -2.93 -14.72 7.73
N GLN A 197 -2.71 -13.53 8.26
CA GLN A 197 -3.71 -12.77 9.01
C GLN A 197 -4.01 -11.46 8.31
N SER A 198 -5.25 -10.98 8.41
CA SER A 198 -5.65 -9.66 7.95
C SER A 198 -5.39 -8.62 9.05
N VAL A 199 -4.87 -7.45 8.66
CA VAL A 199 -4.67 -6.32 9.59
C VAL A 199 -6.02 -5.72 9.99
N PHE A 200 -6.96 -5.63 9.06
CA PHE A 200 -8.25 -4.96 9.29
C PHE A 200 -9.40 -5.96 9.31
N ILE A 201 -10.23 -5.88 10.34
CA ILE A 201 -11.45 -6.69 10.52
C ILE A 201 -12.62 -5.71 10.69
N GLY A 202 -13.64 -5.82 9.80
CA GLY A 202 -14.82 -4.95 9.87
C GLY A 202 -14.57 -3.48 9.50
N GLN A 203 -13.37 -3.13 9.01
CA GLN A 203 -13.00 -1.77 8.67
C GLN A 203 -13.47 -1.42 7.26
N LYS A 204 -14.41 -0.50 7.15
CA LYS A 204 -14.83 0.05 5.86
C LYS A 204 -13.80 1.04 5.33
N THR A 205 -13.55 0.97 4.02
CA THR A 205 -12.46 1.73 3.37
C THR A 205 -12.91 2.50 2.13
N SER A 206 -14.02 2.15 1.48
CA SER A 206 -14.56 2.91 0.35
C SER A 206 -15.51 4.02 0.80
N LEU A 207 -15.54 5.15 0.10
CA LEU A 207 -16.43 6.28 0.36
C LEU A 207 -17.80 6.08 -0.31
N LYS A 208 -18.85 6.48 0.39
CA LYS A 208 -20.19 6.63 -0.21
C LYS A 208 -20.23 7.83 -1.15
N GLN A 209 -21.29 7.95 -1.95
CA GLN A 209 -21.58 9.17 -2.71
C GLN A 209 -21.94 10.33 -1.78
N GLN A 210 -22.66 10.01 -0.68
CA GLN A 210 -23.08 10.97 0.35
C GLN A 210 -23.03 10.30 1.71
N CYS A 211 -22.69 11.06 2.75
CA CYS A 211 -22.80 10.57 4.12
C CYS A 211 -24.28 10.40 4.50
N LYS A 212 -24.60 9.29 5.16
CA LYS A 212 -25.92 9.06 5.76
C LYS A 212 -25.75 8.91 7.28
N ASN A 213 -26.40 9.77 8.04
CA ASN A 213 -26.33 9.78 9.51
C ASN A 213 -24.86 9.80 10.03
N GLY A 214 -24.02 10.67 9.47
CA GLY A 214 -22.61 10.76 9.81
C GLY A 214 -21.71 9.60 9.28
N LYS A 215 -22.29 8.58 8.66
CA LYS A 215 -21.59 7.40 8.14
C LYS A 215 -21.21 7.59 6.67
N CYS A 216 -19.97 7.91 6.40
CA CYS A 216 -19.44 8.23 5.07
C CYS A 216 -18.78 7.05 4.36
N LEU A 217 -18.43 5.97 5.08
CA LEU A 217 -17.80 4.78 4.51
C LEU A 217 -18.83 3.71 4.12
N ALA A 218 -18.54 2.97 3.04
CA ALA A 218 -19.44 1.99 2.44
C ALA A 218 -19.00 0.54 2.71
N SER A 219 -17.87 0.11 2.20
CA SER A 219 -17.47 -1.30 2.07
C SER A 219 -16.08 -1.56 2.65
N GLU A 220 -15.82 -2.82 3.03
CA GLU A 220 -14.56 -3.35 3.53
C GLU A 220 -13.78 -3.93 2.35
N PHE A 221 -13.17 -3.11 1.53
CA PHE A 221 -12.53 -3.54 0.30
C PHE A 221 -11.01 -3.61 0.39
N ASP A 222 -10.40 -2.62 1.07
CA ASP A 222 -8.95 -2.55 1.20
C ASP A 222 -8.48 -3.31 2.44
N ASN A 223 -7.39 -4.06 2.31
CA ASN A 223 -6.81 -4.79 3.43
C ASN A 223 -5.31 -5.04 3.23
N ILE A 224 -4.68 -5.54 4.30
CA ILE A 224 -3.30 -6.02 4.33
C ILE A 224 -3.31 -7.41 4.93
N PHE A 225 -2.72 -8.39 4.22
CA PHE A 225 -2.53 -9.74 4.73
C PHE A 225 -1.03 -10.01 4.88
N TYR A 226 -0.64 -10.57 6.00
CA TYR A 226 0.75 -10.83 6.36
C TYR A 226 0.91 -12.19 7.04
N GLN A 227 2.10 -12.78 6.94
CA GLN A 227 2.43 -14.03 7.62
C GLN A 227 2.79 -13.75 9.08
N SER A 228 1.98 -14.26 10.02
CA SER A 228 2.11 -13.94 11.46
C SER A 228 3.36 -14.52 12.13
N THR A 229 4.01 -15.50 11.51
CA THR A 229 5.27 -16.08 12.01
C THR A 229 6.48 -15.21 11.70
N THR A 230 6.45 -14.39 10.63
CA THR A 230 7.56 -13.59 10.17
C THR A 230 7.36 -12.09 10.36
N ILE A 231 6.13 -11.66 10.62
CA ILE A 231 5.77 -10.25 10.77
C ILE A 231 4.92 -10.07 12.02
N LYS A 232 5.28 -9.05 12.82
CA LYS A 232 4.49 -8.59 13.96
C LYS A 232 3.95 -7.19 13.67
N VAL A 233 2.65 -7.02 13.71
CA VAL A 233 1.99 -5.70 13.61
C VAL A 233 2.19 -4.95 14.93
N ILE A 234 2.70 -3.72 14.82
CA ILE A 234 2.95 -2.83 15.97
C ILE A 234 1.79 -1.84 16.10
N ASN A 235 1.38 -1.25 14.98
CA ASN A 235 0.28 -0.31 14.92
C ASN A 235 -0.36 -0.37 13.53
N SER A 236 -1.63 0.03 13.42
CA SER A 236 -2.35 0.09 12.16
C SER A 236 -3.48 1.11 12.23
N GLY A 237 -3.95 1.55 11.08
CA GLY A 237 -5.06 2.48 11.02
C GLY A 237 -5.46 2.85 9.61
N VAL A 238 -6.47 3.70 9.53
CA VAL A 238 -6.98 4.27 8.28
C VAL A 238 -6.90 5.79 8.33
N MET A 239 -6.79 6.43 7.18
CA MET A 239 -6.72 7.89 7.10
C MET A 239 -8.03 8.45 6.55
N HIS A 240 -8.81 9.06 7.41
CA HIS A 240 -10.07 9.70 7.05
C HIS A 240 -9.85 11.05 6.35
N PHE A 241 -9.08 11.08 5.26
CA PHE A 241 -8.70 12.28 4.55
C PHE A 241 -9.89 13.12 4.07
N TYR A 242 -11.02 12.46 3.81
CA TYR A 242 -12.26 13.12 3.37
C TYR A 242 -12.80 14.14 4.38
N LYS A 243 -12.39 14.06 5.64
CA LYS A 243 -12.77 15.04 6.67
C LYS A 243 -12.13 16.41 6.47
N ASN A 244 -11.13 16.51 5.60
CA ASN A 244 -10.46 17.78 5.23
C ASN A 244 -11.20 18.52 4.10
N PHE A 245 -12.34 18.00 3.63
CA PHE A 245 -13.12 18.55 2.53
C PHE A 245 -14.51 18.96 3.01
N ASN A 246 -15.10 19.96 2.35
CA ASN A 246 -16.44 20.42 2.67
C ASN A 246 -17.53 19.42 2.24
N SER A 247 -17.22 18.55 1.29
CA SER A 247 -18.15 17.54 0.79
C SER A 247 -17.44 16.25 0.38
N LEU A 248 -18.17 15.12 0.41
CA LEU A 248 -17.65 13.86 -0.14
C LEU A 248 -17.39 13.95 -1.66
N LYS A 249 -18.12 14.80 -2.38
CA LYS A 249 -17.89 15.02 -3.82
C LYS A 249 -16.50 15.59 -4.06
N GLU A 250 -16.07 16.59 -3.27
CA GLU A 250 -14.71 17.13 -3.33
C GLU A 250 -13.67 16.09 -2.90
N ALA A 251 -13.92 15.37 -1.79
CA ALA A 251 -13.00 14.33 -1.34
C ALA A 251 -12.81 13.23 -2.40
N ARG A 252 -13.86 12.87 -3.11
CA ARG A 252 -13.83 11.85 -4.18
C ARG A 252 -13.09 12.31 -5.44
N SER A 253 -12.75 13.59 -5.61
CA SER A 253 -11.81 14.00 -6.66
C SER A 253 -10.38 13.51 -6.37
N ILE A 254 -10.07 13.30 -5.09
CA ILE A 254 -8.81 12.65 -4.67
C ILE A 254 -8.91 11.12 -4.87
N SER A 255 -9.86 10.48 -4.20
CA SER A 255 -10.15 9.05 -4.30
C SER A 255 -11.48 8.72 -3.64
N ASP A 256 -12.11 7.66 -4.10
CA ASP A 256 -13.26 7.03 -3.44
C ASP A 256 -12.87 5.92 -2.44
N HIS A 257 -11.59 5.70 -2.21
CA HIS A 257 -11.03 4.86 -1.16
C HIS A 257 -10.18 5.67 -0.18
N ILE A 258 -10.19 5.29 1.10
CA ILE A 258 -9.32 5.89 2.11
C ILE A 258 -8.04 5.06 2.27
N PRO A 259 -6.87 5.71 2.51
CA PRO A 259 -5.63 4.99 2.77
C PRO A 259 -5.73 4.10 4.01
N ILE A 260 -5.21 2.89 3.91
CA ILE A 260 -5.00 1.96 5.02
C ILE A 260 -3.51 1.80 5.26
N TRP A 261 -3.09 1.64 6.51
CA TRP A 261 -1.66 1.53 6.83
C TRP A 261 -1.40 0.63 8.02
N PHE A 262 -0.19 0.10 8.09
CA PHE A 262 0.32 -0.58 9.27
C PHE A 262 1.80 -0.30 9.48
N GLN A 263 2.22 -0.39 10.73
CA GLN A 263 3.60 -0.38 11.17
C GLN A 263 3.94 -1.78 11.67
N PHE A 264 5.07 -2.32 11.28
CA PHE A 264 5.40 -3.70 11.55
C PHE A 264 6.88 -3.92 11.82
N SER A 265 7.20 -4.98 12.57
CA SER A 265 8.56 -5.53 12.66
C SER A 265 8.66 -6.85 11.92
N LEU A 266 9.86 -7.14 11.42
CA LEU A 266 10.22 -8.44 10.84
C LEU A 266 10.89 -9.28 11.94
N ASN A 267 10.38 -10.50 12.16
CA ASN A 267 10.91 -11.44 13.15
C ASN A 267 12.24 -12.06 12.70
#